data_3f1a181eb27d58caa5baa6309bcbf655
#
_entry.id   3f1a181eb27d58caa5baa6309bcbf655
#
_cell.length_a   1.000
_cell.length_b   1.000
_cell.length_c   1.000
_cell.angle_alpha   90.00
_cell.angle_beta   90.00
_cell.angle_gamma   90.00
#
_symmetry.space_group_name_H-M   'P 1'
#
loop_
_entity.id
_entity.type
_entity.pdbx_description
1 polymer ?
#
loop_
_entity_poly.entity_id
_entity_poly.type
_entity_poly.pdbx_seq_one_letter_code
_entity_poly.pdbx_strand_id
1 'polypeptide(L)'
;AAARVRRHRRRDIERLRLNIATDLHDDIGSELSGIALAAAMAGREADLPERQSQAWLRISEKAKTMLEAIRHVVWSIDPVHDNTQSLVERMRLVAGDLLVASTWNLSTNLGATPRRLSTQLRRSLFLAFKELLHNVARHAHASQVNISLQQRAALLELVVTDDGVGFDPKQHKYPADGMGLRGLRRRALAAGGRFEIESGPGEGTRVVFAVPTRSVADLIGSRRGSDAASPDPSYHP
;
A
#
# COMPACT_ATOMS: atom_id res chain seq x y z
N ALA A 1 4.78 -36.36 -3.56
CA ALA A 1 6.02 -35.72 -3.05
C ALA A 1 6.02 -34.21 -3.29
N ALA A 2 5.89 -33.70 -4.51
CA ALA A 2 6.01 -32.27 -4.86
C ALA A 2 5.00 -31.32 -4.14
N ALA A 3 3.74 -31.75 -3.93
CA ALA A 3 2.72 -30.97 -3.22
C ALA A 3 3.03 -30.85 -1.71
N ARG A 4 3.64 -31.87 -1.11
CA ARG A 4 4.06 -31.86 0.30
C ARG A 4 5.24 -30.92 0.53
N VAL A 5 6.24 -30.93 -0.36
CA VAL A 5 7.39 -30.02 -0.33
C VAL A 5 6.94 -28.56 -0.52
N ARG A 6 6.03 -28.28 -1.45
CA ARG A 6 5.47 -26.93 -1.65
C ARG A 6 4.71 -26.42 -0.42
N ARG A 7 3.93 -27.27 0.25
CA ARG A 7 3.22 -26.89 1.48
C ARG A 7 4.17 -26.62 2.62
N HIS A 8 5.23 -27.42 2.77
CA HIS A 8 6.24 -27.23 3.82
C HIS A 8 6.97 -25.90 3.64
N ARG A 9 7.50 -25.65 2.43
CA ARG A 9 8.17 -24.39 2.08
C ARG A 9 7.29 -23.16 2.29
N ARG A 10 5.99 -23.26 2.02
CA ARG A 10 5.05 -22.16 2.24
C ARG A 10 4.88 -21.85 3.74
N ARG A 11 4.77 -22.88 4.58
CA ARG A 11 4.69 -22.73 6.04
C ARG A 11 5.95 -22.12 6.63
N ASP A 12 7.12 -22.51 6.12
CA ASP A 12 8.39 -21.99 6.60
C ASP A 12 8.53 -20.50 6.24
N ILE A 13 8.12 -20.10 5.04
CA ILE A 13 8.10 -18.70 4.63
C ILE A 13 7.08 -17.90 5.48
N GLU A 14 5.89 -18.44 5.75
CA GLU A 14 4.89 -17.78 6.60
C GLU A 14 5.40 -17.59 8.03
N ARG A 15 6.09 -18.58 8.61
CA ARG A 15 6.74 -18.49 9.93
C ARG A 15 7.86 -17.44 9.95
N LEU A 16 8.72 -17.45 8.94
CA LEU A 16 9.80 -16.46 8.83
C LEU A 16 9.25 -15.04 8.73
N ARG A 17 8.20 -14.84 7.96
CA ARG A 17 7.52 -13.53 7.84
C ARG A 17 6.95 -13.06 9.18
N LEU A 18 6.33 -13.97 9.94
CA LEU A 18 5.79 -13.66 11.24
C LEU A 18 6.91 -13.28 12.24
N ASN A 19 7.99 -14.05 12.29
CA ASN A 19 9.11 -13.73 13.16
C ASN A 19 9.73 -12.37 12.84
N ILE A 20 10.00 -12.10 11.55
CA ILE A 20 10.52 -10.79 11.13
C ILE A 20 9.56 -9.66 11.50
N ALA A 21 8.25 -9.87 11.37
CA ALA A 21 7.27 -8.85 11.74
C ALA A 21 7.30 -8.55 13.24
N THR A 22 7.40 -9.60 14.06
CA THR A 22 7.50 -9.50 15.53
C THR A 22 8.81 -8.81 15.94
N ASP A 23 9.95 -9.26 15.44
CA ASP A 23 11.26 -8.72 15.77
C ASP A 23 11.37 -7.22 15.40
N LEU A 24 10.88 -6.84 14.19
CA LEU A 24 10.85 -5.43 13.77
C LEU A 24 9.93 -4.57 14.65
N HIS A 25 8.81 -5.13 15.10
CA HIS A 25 7.88 -4.40 15.96
C HIS A 25 8.45 -4.18 17.36
N ASP A 26 9.01 -5.23 17.94
CA ASP A 26 9.45 -5.24 19.33
C ASP A 26 10.78 -4.50 19.51
N ASP A 27 11.76 -4.79 18.68
CA ASP A 27 13.10 -4.21 18.82
C ASP A 27 13.13 -2.77 18.29
N ILE A 28 12.93 -2.59 16.98
CA ILE A 28 13.12 -1.27 16.36
C ILE A 28 11.96 -0.32 16.70
N GLY A 29 10.73 -0.86 16.83
CA GLY A 29 9.56 -0.07 17.18
C GLY A 29 9.67 0.55 18.57
N SER A 30 10.17 -0.22 19.54
CA SER A 30 10.38 0.23 20.92
C SER A 30 11.51 1.25 21.03
N GLU A 31 12.63 1.02 20.35
CA GLU A 31 13.78 1.96 20.34
C GLU A 31 13.40 3.31 19.72
N LEU A 32 12.74 3.30 18.55
CA LEU A 32 12.30 4.55 17.91
C LEU A 32 11.25 5.30 18.73
N SER A 33 10.38 4.59 19.44
CA SER A 33 9.42 5.20 20.36
C SER A 33 10.14 5.89 21.52
N GLY A 34 11.17 5.25 22.08
CA GLY A 34 12.02 5.82 23.11
C GLY A 34 12.75 7.08 22.64
N ILE A 35 13.35 7.04 21.45
CA ILE A 35 14.03 8.18 20.83
C ILE A 35 13.04 9.34 20.60
N ALA A 36 11.86 9.05 20.06
CA ALA A 36 10.84 10.07 19.80
C ALA A 36 10.38 10.76 21.08
N LEU A 37 10.16 9.97 22.14
CA LEU A 37 9.74 10.50 23.44
C LEU A 37 10.86 11.33 24.10
N ALA A 38 12.08 10.79 24.16
CA ALA A 38 13.22 11.49 24.74
C ALA A 38 13.50 12.83 24.03
N ALA A 39 13.46 12.82 22.70
CA ALA A 39 13.64 14.05 21.91
C ALA A 39 12.49 15.05 22.12
N ALA A 40 11.25 14.57 22.27
CA ALA A 40 10.10 15.45 22.55
C ALA A 40 10.20 16.08 23.94
N MET A 41 10.67 15.35 24.95
CA MET A 41 10.89 15.85 26.30
C MET A 41 12.02 16.88 26.33
N ALA A 42 13.18 16.54 25.74
CA ALA A 42 14.30 17.45 25.64
C ALA A 42 13.95 18.76 24.91
N GLY A 43 13.16 18.70 23.85
CA GLY A 43 12.73 19.89 23.11
C GLY A 43 11.73 20.79 23.84
N ARG A 44 11.19 20.36 24.99
CA ARG A 44 10.24 21.11 25.82
C ARG A 44 10.85 21.68 27.09
N GLU A 45 12.14 21.47 27.34
CA GLU A 45 12.81 22.07 28.46
C GLU A 45 12.81 23.61 28.40
N ALA A 46 12.43 24.26 29.50
CA ALA A 46 12.14 25.69 29.54
C ALA A 46 13.36 26.59 29.26
N ASP A 47 14.57 26.09 29.56
CA ASP A 47 15.83 26.88 29.47
C ASP A 47 16.60 26.63 28.16
N LEU A 48 16.04 25.91 27.21
CA LEU A 48 16.71 25.62 25.94
C LEU A 48 16.60 26.79 24.94
N PRO A 49 17.69 27.18 24.28
CA PRO A 49 17.63 28.12 23.17
C PRO A 49 16.68 27.59 22.07
N GLU A 50 15.87 28.47 21.48
CA GLU A 50 14.85 28.15 20.48
C GLU A 50 15.35 27.23 19.34
N ARG A 51 16.58 27.49 18.85
CA ARG A 51 17.21 26.66 17.82
C ARG A 51 17.43 25.21 18.26
N GLN A 52 17.78 25.00 19.53
CA GLN A 52 18.01 23.66 20.08
C GLN A 52 16.68 22.95 20.34
N SER A 53 15.69 23.62 20.91
CA SER A 53 14.35 23.13 21.08
C SER A 53 13.76 22.63 19.75
N GLN A 54 13.81 23.45 18.71
CA GLN A 54 13.36 23.07 17.37
C GLN A 54 14.14 21.90 16.76
N ALA A 55 15.44 21.77 17.06
CA ALA A 55 16.22 20.62 16.59
C ALA A 55 15.74 19.31 17.23
N TRP A 56 15.49 19.31 18.53
CA TRP A 56 14.95 18.16 19.25
C TRP A 56 13.55 17.76 18.76
N LEU A 57 12.67 18.73 18.56
CA LEU A 57 11.33 18.48 18.02
C LEU A 57 11.40 17.88 16.62
N ARG A 58 12.32 18.33 15.75
CA ARG A 58 12.55 17.71 14.43
C ARG A 58 13.05 16.27 14.54
N ILE A 59 13.91 15.95 15.50
CA ILE A 59 14.37 14.57 15.76
C ILE A 59 13.18 13.71 16.17
N SER A 60 12.36 14.20 17.10
CA SER A 60 11.14 13.50 17.53
C SER A 60 10.20 13.19 16.35
N GLU A 61 9.92 14.19 15.51
CA GLU A 61 9.06 14.00 14.33
C GLU A 61 9.67 13.02 13.31
N LYS A 62 10.99 13.06 13.15
CA LYS A 62 11.68 12.12 12.25
C LYS A 62 11.63 10.69 12.78
N ALA A 63 11.79 10.50 14.10
CA ALA A 63 11.66 9.19 14.73
C ALA A 63 10.22 8.64 14.61
N LYS A 64 9.20 9.46 14.81
CA LYS A 64 7.80 9.09 14.59
C LYS A 64 7.55 8.67 13.14
N THR A 65 8.06 9.43 12.18
CA THR A 65 7.94 9.10 10.75
C THR A 65 8.58 7.75 10.42
N MET A 66 9.75 7.45 11.01
CA MET A 66 10.41 6.14 10.86
C MET A 66 9.59 5.02 11.49
N LEU A 67 9.05 5.24 12.68
CA LEU A 67 8.19 4.29 13.38
C LEU A 67 6.94 3.94 12.53
N GLU A 68 6.32 4.94 11.94
CA GLU A 68 5.22 4.75 11.00
C GLU A 68 5.64 3.91 9.78
N ALA A 69 6.80 4.20 9.19
CA ALA A 69 7.32 3.43 8.06
C ALA A 69 7.55 1.95 8.44
N ILE A 70 8.10 1.69 9.63
CA ILE A 70 8.30 0.33 10.15
C ILE A 70 6.97 -0.38 10.38
N ARG A 71 6.01 0.26 11.03
CA ARG A 71 4.65 -0.30 11.21
C ARG A 71 4.01 -0.69 9.87
N HIS A 72 4.26 0.08 8.82
CA HIS A 72 3.80 -0.27 7.47
C HIS A 72 4.51 -1.48 6.89
N VAL A 73 5.82 -1.61 7.11
CA VAL A 73 6.58 -2.79 6.68
C VAL A 73 6.08 -4.03 7.42
N VAL A 74 6.01 -3.97 8.75
CA VAL A 74 5.49 -5.05 9.62
C VAL A 74 4.13 -5.51 9.14
N TRP A 75 3.17 -4.58 9.03
CA TRP A 75 1.83 -4.90 8.54
C TRP A 75 1.86 -5.54 7.14
N SER A 76 2.77 -5.09 6.26
CA SER A 76 2.87 -5.61 4.88
C SER A 76 3.43 -7.01 4.79
N ILE A 77 4.23 -7.45 5.75
CA ILE A 77 4.83 -8.79 5.76
C ILE A 77 4.05 -9.79 6.63
N ASP A 78 3.24 -9.33 7.58
CA ASP A 78 2.47 -10.19 8.47
C ASP A 78 1.41 -10.99 7.69
N PRO A 79 1.46 -12.35 7.74
CA PRO A 79 0.52 -13.21 7.03
C PRO A 79 -0.93 -13.10 7.51
N VAL A 80 -1.16 -12.67 8.75
CA VAL A 80 -2.51 -12.49 9.32
C VAL A 80 -3.31 -11.49 8.51
N HIS A 81 -2.63 -10.52 7.90
CA HIS A 81 -3.25 -9.46 7.09
C HIS A 81 -3.35 -9.78 5.60
N ASP A 82 -3.06 -11.02 5.17
CA ASP A 82 -3.11 -11.42 3.75
C ASP A 82 -4.54 -11.60 3.21
N ASN A 83 -5.44 -10.62 3.47
CA ASN A 83 -6.83 -10.66 2.99
C ASN A 83 -7.37 -9.26 2.67
N THR A 84 -8.49 -9.22 1.93
CA THR A 84 -9.15 -7.98 1.51
C THR A 84 -9.74 -7.19 2.67
N GLN A 85 -10.25 -7.86 3.70
CA GLN A 85 -10.86 -7.18 4.85
C GLN A 85 -9.80 -6.38 5.63
N SER A 86 -8.69 -7.00 6.00
CA SER A 86 -7.60 -6.31 6.70
C SER A 86 -7.02 -5.15 5.90
N LEU A 87 -6.99 -5.27 4.56
CA LEU A 87 -6.58 -4.16 3.69
C LEU A 87 -7.56 -2.98 3.82
N VAL A 88 -8.87 -3.23 3.74
CA VAL A 88 -9.90 -2.18 3.85
C VAL A 88 -9.90 -1.53 5.22
N GLU A 89 -9.80 -2.32 6.30
CA GLU A 89 -9.71 -1.81 7.66
C GLU A 89 -8.51 -0.86 7.83
N ARG A 90 -7.35 -1.26 7.31
CA ARG A 90 -6.14 -0.42 7.34
C ARG A 90 -6.29 0.84 6.49
N MET A 91 -6.93 0.74 5.32
CA MET A 91 -7.24 1.91 4.49
C MET A 91 -8.13 2.91 5.22
N ARG A 92 -9.16 2.45 5.96
CA ARG A 92 -10.04 3.33 6.75
C ARG A 92 -9.28 4.10 7.83
N LEU A 93 -8.41 3.42 8.58
CA LEU A 93 -7.59 4.06 9.60
C LEU A 93 -6.70 5.15 9.00
N VAL A 94 -5.98 4.84 7.92
CA VAL A 94 -5.08 5.81 7.27
C VAL A 94 -5.85 6.96 6.61
N ALA A 95 -7.03 6.71 6.07
CA ALA A 95 -7.88 7.80 5.55
C ALA A 95 -8.29 8.77 6.66
N GLY A 96 -8.71 8.25 7.81
CA GLY A 96 -9.05 9.08 8.97
C GLY A 96 -7.88 9.92 9.47
N ASP A 97 -6.68 9.37 9.45
CA ASP A 97 -5.46 10.08 9.89
C ASP A 97 -5.02 11.17 8.90
N LEU A 98 -5.16 10.92 7.60
CA LEU A 98 -4.65 11.83 6.56
C LEU A 98 -5.65 12.87 6.08
N LEU A 99 -6.94 12.56 6.08
CA LEU A 99 -8.00 13.42 5.53
C LEU A 99 -8.78 14.16 6.62
N VAL A 100 -8.09 14.62 7.66
CA VAL A 100 -8.70 15.29 8.82
C VAL A 100 -9.48 16.57 8.41
N ALA A 101 -9.02 17.25 7.36
CA ALA A 101 -9.62 18.50 6.87
C ALA A 101 -10.71 18.31 5.82
N SER A 102 -10.98 17.07 5.40
CA SER A 102 -11.92 16.75 4.32
C SER A 102 -12.98 15.75 4.78
N THR A 103 -14.18 15.84 4.25
CA THR A 103 -15.16 14.76 4.35
C THR A 103 -14.76 13.64 3.38
N TRP A 104 -14.69 12.41 3.84
CA TRP A 104 -14.31 11.29 2.98
C TRP A 104 -15.23 10.08 3.12
N ASN A 105 -15.33 9.31 2.06
CA ASN A 105 -16.05 8.04 2.02
C ASN A 105 -15.18 6.95 1.38
N LEU A 106 -15.21 5.75 1.96
CA LEU A 106 -14.58 4.56 1.39
C LEU A 106 -15.65 3.49 1.11
N SER A 107 -15.93 3.27 -0.15
CA SER A 107 -16.82 2.21 -0.66
C SER A 107 -16.03 1.00 -1.13
N THR A 108 -16.59 -0.20 -0.96
CA THR A 108 -15.94 -1.44 -1.41
C THR A 108 -16.93 -2.37 -2.11
N ASN A 109 -16.46 -3.02 -3.19
CA ASN A 109 -17.18 -4.10 -3.86
C ASN A 109 -16.17 -5.21 -4.18
N LEU A 110 -15.90 -6.06 -3.17
CA LEU A 110 -14.86 -7.10 -3.20
C LEU A 110 -15.42 -8.53 -3.11
N GLY A 111 -16.76 -8.66 -3.14
CA GLY A 111 -17.47 -9.90 -2.90
C GLY A 111 -17.78 -10.14 -1.42
N ALA A 112 -18.66 -11.10 -1.13
CA ALA A 112 -19.19 -11.34 0.21
C ALA A 112 -18.19 -11.97 1.19
N THR A 113 -17.16 -12.65 0.70
CA THR A 113 -16.15 -13.32 1.54
C THR A 113 -14.78 -12.70 1.40
N PRO A 114 -14.02 -12.53 2.50
CA PRO A 114 -12.65 -12.06 2.45
C PRO A 114 -11.79 -12.96 1.55
N ARG A 115 -11.09 -12.36 0.59
CA ARG A 115 -10.18 -13.08 -0.31
C ARG A 115 -8.75 -12.93 0.13
N ARG A 116 -7.97 -14.01 0.02
CA ARG A 116 -6.52 -13.93 0.24
C ARG A 116 -5.88 -13.08 -0.86
N LEU A 117 -5.06 -12.15 -0.44
CA LEU A 117 -4.21 -11.32 -1.29
C LEU A 117 -2.77 -11.79 -1.16
N SER A 118 -2.01 -11.76 -2.26
CA SER A 118 -0.56 -11.89 -2.12
C SER A 118 0.00 -10.67 -1.40
N THR A 119 1.08 -10.85 -0.64
CA THR A 119 1.79 -9.76 0.04
C THR A 119 2.15 -8.63 -0.92
N GLN A 120 2.61 -8.97 -2.12
CA GLN A 120 2.99 -8.00 -3.14
C GLN A 120 1.79 -7.18 -3.62
N LEU A 121 0.65 -7.82 -3.87
CA LEU A 121 -0.58 -7.16 -4.30
C LEU A 121 -1.12 -6.22 -3.22
N ARG A 122 -1.23 -6.72 -1.98
CA ARG A 122 -1.63 -5.93 -0.81
C ARG A 122 -0.74 -4.71 -0.63
N ARG A 123 0.59 -4.90 -0.65
CA ARG A 123 1.56 -3.82 -0.54
C ARG A 123 1.43 -2.79 -1.67
N SER A 124 1.26 -3.25 -2.91
CA SER A 124 1.11 -2.35 -4.07
C SER A 124 -0.13 -1.48 -3.96
N LEU A 125 -1.29 -2.07 -3.61
CA LEU A 125 -2.55 -1.36 -3.41
C LEU A 125 -2.44 -0.36 -2.26
N PHE A 126 -1.90 -0.79 -1.12
CA PHE A 126 -1.81 0.06 0.06
C PHE A 126 -0.84 1.24 -0.14
N LEU A 127 0.30 1.02 -0.78
CA LEU A 127 1.23 2.12 -1.09
C LEU A 127 0.65 3.08 -2.12
N ALA A 128 -0.09 2.57 -3.12
CA ALA A 128 -0.79 3.43 -4.07
C ALA A 128 -1.86 4.28 -3.36
N PHE A 129 -2.67 3.66 -2.54
CA PHE A 129 -3.66 4.34 -1.72
C PHE A 129 -3.04 5.45 -0.86
N LYS A 130 -2.00 5.13 -0.09
CA LYS A 130 -1.33 6.11 0.78
C LYS A 130 -0.78 7.29 -0.01
N GLU A 131 -0.15 7.05 -1.15
CA GLU A 131 0.39 8.10 -2.01
C GLU A 131 -0.71 9.00 -2.57
N LEU A 132 -1.83 8.43 -3.02
CA LEU A 132 -2.97 9.20 -3.52
C LEU A 132 -3.57 10.09 -2.43
N LEU A 133 -3.75 9.57 -1.22
CA LEU A 133 -4.25 10.36 -0.09
C LEU A 133 -3.27 11.44 0.37
N HIS A 134 -1.97 11.18 0.32
CA HIS A 134 -0.98 12.23 0.58
C HIS A 134 -1.05 13.35 -0.46
N ASN A 135 -1.30 13.02 -1.73
CA ASN A 135 -1.46 14.03 -2.77
C ASN A 135 -2.71 14.89 -2.50
N VAL A 136 -3.82 14.26 -2.13
CA VAL A 136 -5.03 15.00 -1.74
C VAL A 136 -4.75 15.91 -0.54
N ALA A 137 -4.24 15.36 0.56
CA ALA A 137 -4.01 16.11 1.79
C ALA A 137 -3.03 17.28 1.64
N ARG A 138 -2.03 17.17 0.74
CA ARG A 138 -1.00 18.19 0.55
C ARG A 138 -1.29 19.20 -0.54
N HIS A 139 -2.05 18.80 -1.55
CA HIS A 139 -2.11 19.57 -2.81
C HIS A 139 -3.51 19.90 -3.27
N ALA A 140 -4.52 19.09 -2.91
CA ALA A 140 -5.84 19.25 -3.52
C ALA A 140 -6.67 20.38 -2.88
N HIS A 141 -6.51 20.69 -1.60
CA HIS A 141 -7.43 21.55 -0.85
C HIS A 141 -8.89 21.11 -1.00
N ALA A 142 -9.13 19.80 -1.03
CA ALA A 142 -10.41 19.20 -1.29
C ALA A 142 -11.34 19.27 -0.06
N SER A 143 -12.62 19.49 -0.29
CA SER A 143 -13.68 19.39 0.72
C SER A 143 -14.22 17.97 0.82
N GLN A 144 -14.27 17.26 -0.31
CA GLN A 144 -14.78 15.89 -0.40
C GLN A 144 -13.79 14.96 -1.09
N VAL A 145 -13.63 13.77 -0.53
CA VAL A 145 -12.79 12.71 -1.08
C VAL A 145 -13.56 11.41 -1.16
N ASN A 146 -13.73 10.87 -2.36
CA ASN A 146 -14.38 9.60 -2.57
C ASN A 146 -13.34 8.55 -2.95
N ILE A 147 -13.32 7.47 -2.18
CA ILE A 147 -12.43 6.34 -2.36
C ILE A 147 -13.26 5.11 -2.69
N SER A 148 -12.87 4.35 -3.69
CA SER A 148 -13.48 3.06 -3.94
C SER A 148 -12.43 1.99 -4.21
N LEU A 149 -12.64 0.81 -3.62
CA LEU A 149 -11.84 -0.39 -3.90
C LEU A 149 -12.78 -1.49 -4.40
N GLN A 150 -12.65 -1.83 -5.67
CA GLN A 150 -13.57 -2.75 -6.34
C GLN A 150 -12.80 -3.86 -7.04
N GLN A 151 -13.44 -5.03 -7.10
CA GLN A 151 -12.97 -6.08 -8.00
C GLN A 151 -13.75 -5.98 -9.31
N ARG A 152 -13.04 -5.76 -10.42
CA ARG A 152 -13.59 -5.80 -11.77
C ARG A 152 -12.88 -6.88 -12.58
N ALA A 153 -13.60 -7.94 -12.89
CA ALA A 153 -13.02 -9.14 -13.53
C ALA A 153 -11.80 -9.68 -12.77
N ALA A 154 -10.63 -9.72 -13.39
CA ALA A 154 -9.39 -10.18 -12.79
C ALA A 154 -8.54 -9.07 -12.17
N LEU A 155 -9.06 -7.84 -12.07
CA LEU A 155 -8.35 -6.67 -11.51
C LEU A 155 -8.94 -6.27 -10.16
N LEU A 156 -8.10 -5.79 -9.25
CA LEU A 156 -8.47 -4.93 -8.14
C LEU A 156 -8.21 -3.48 -8.55
N GLU A 157 -9.27 -2.69 -8.50
CA GLU A 157 -9.28 -1.30 -8.94
C GLU A 157 -9.50 -0.39 -7.73
N LEU A 158 -8.51 0.43 -7.45
CA LEU A 158 -8.56 1.52 -6.48
C LEU A 158 -8.82 2.82 -7.24
N VAL A 159 -9.88 3.51 -6.89
CA VAL A 159 -10.20 4.85 -7.42
C VAL A 159 -10.22 5.84 -6.27
N VAL A 160 -9.55 6.95 -6.44
CA VAL A 160 -9.60 8.10 -5.54
C VAL A 160 -10.03 9.31 -6.36
N THR A 161 -11.07 9.99 -5.90
CA THR A 161 -11.61 11.21 -6.52
C THR A 161 -11.73 12.28 -5.47
N ASP A 162 -11.20 13.47 -5.75
CA ASP A 162 -11.34 14.66 -4.92
C ASP A 162 -11.97 15.81 -5.72
N ASP A 163 -12.60 16.73 -5.01
CA ASP A 163 -13.20 17.97 -5.53
C ASP A 163 -12.26 19.17 -5.41
N GLY A 164 -10.95 18.93 -5.32
CA GLY A 164 -9.96 19.97 -5.05
C GLY A 164 -9.62 20.85 -6.25
N VAL A 165 -8.50 21.58 -6.13
CA VAL A 165 -8.07 22.56 -7.14
C VAL A 165 -7.67 21.92 -8.48
N GLY A 166 -7.44 20.62 -8.53
CA GLY A 166 -6.98 19.92 -9.72
C GLY A 166 -5.66 20.47 -10.30
N PHE A 167 -5.27 19.96 -11.44
CA PHE A 167 -4.07 20.40 -12.16
C PHE A 167 -4.11 19.93 -13.62
N ASP A 168 -3.25 20.52 -14.48
CA ASP A 168 -3.05 20.02 -15.85
C ASP A 168 -2.00 18.89 -15.85
N PRO A 169 -2.39 17.63 -16.10
CA PRO A 169 -1.47 16.49 -16.11
C PRO A 169 -0.37 16.59 -17.18
N LYS A 170 -0.56 17.38 -18.25
CA LYS A 170 0.41 17.55 -19.33
C LYS A 170 1.50 18.54 -18.98
N GLN A 171 1.17 19.57 -18.19
CA GLN A 171 2.10 20.62 -17.76
C GLN A 171 2.81 20.30 -16.46
N HIS A 172 2.27 19.34 -15.69
CA HIS A 172 2.83 19.00 -14.40
C HIS A 172 4.17 18.28 -14.57
N LYS A 173 5.27 19.00 -14.28
CA LYS A 173 6.61 18.41 -14.19
C LYS A 173 6.70 17.58 -12.91
N TYR A 174 6.46 16.29 -13.03
CA TYR A 174 6.68 15.38 -11.91
C TYR A 174 8.16 15.38 -11.51
N PRO A 175 8.51 15.56 -10.22
CA PRO A 175 9.90 15.46 -9.77
C PRO A 175 10.52 14.13 -10.23
N ALA A 176 11.77 14.17 -10.69
CA ALA A 176 12.46 13.00 -11.25
C ALA A 176 12.59 11.84 -10.23
N ASP A 177 12.69 12.17 -8.93
CA ASP A 177 12.94 11.24 -7.83
C ASP A 177 11.68 10.86 -7.05
N GLY A 178 10.50 11.30 -7.45
CA GLY A 178 9.26 11.14 -6.69
C GLY A 178 8.65 9.75 -6.79
N MET A 179 8.26 9.18 -5.64
CA MET A 179 7.32 8.06 -5.58
C MET A 179 5.90 8.45 -6.03
N GLY A 180 5.65 9.69 -6.39
CA GLY A 180 4.38 10.25 -6.80
C GLY A 180 3.69 9.54 -7.98
N LEU A 181 2.83 10.23 -8.68
CA LEU A 181 1.98 9.69 -9.76
C LEU A 181 2.74 8.90 -10.83
N ARG A 182 3.98 9.32 -11.19
CA ARG A 182 4.84 8.54 -12.11
C ARG A 182 5.24 7.18 -11.52
N GLY A 183 5.57 7.15 -10.24
CA GLY A 183 5.88 5.90 -9.52
C GLY A 183 4.69 4.95 -9.47
N LEU A 184 3.49 5.50 -9.26
CA LEU A 184 2.24 4.73 -9.29
C LEU A 184 1.97 4.14 -10.68
N ARG A 185 2.09 4.96 -11.74
CA ARG A 185 1.94 4.49 -13.12
C ARG A 185 2.90 3.36 -13.44
N ARG A 186 4.20 3.55 -13.15
CA ARG A 186 5.21 2.51 -13.38
C ARG A 186 4.88 1.22 -12.63
N ARG A 187 4.43 1.33 -11.38
CA ARG A 187 4.05 0.17 -10.53
C ARG A 187 2.84 -0.57 -11.07
N ALA A 188 1.80 0.15 -11.48
CA ALA A 188 0.61 -0.46 -12.08
C ALA A 188 0.96 -1.23 -13.36
N LEU A 189 1.70 -0.60 -14.27
CA LEU A 189 2.11 -1.20 -15.55
C LEU A 189 3.06 -2.39 -15.34
N ALA A 190 4.01 -2.31 -14.42
CA ALA A 190 4.91 -3.42 -14.07
C ALA A 190 4.17 -4.62 -13.50
N ALA A 191 3.02 -4.41 -12.86
CA ALA A 191 2.14 -5.48 -12.37
C ALA A 191 1.21 -6.04 -13.45
N GLY A 192 1.23 -5.52 -14.67
CA GLY A 192 0.29 -5.88 -15.75
C GLY A 192 -1.09 -5.26 -15.58
N GLY A 193 -1.18 -4.17 -14.82
CA GLY A 193 -2.38 -3.40 -14.57
C GLY A 193 -2.46 -2.11 -15.39
N ARG A 194 -3.26 -1.14 -14.90
CA ARG A 194 -3.46 0.16 -15.55
C ARG A 194 -3.42 1.30 -14.54
N PHE A 195 -3.08 2.48 -15.02
CA PHE A 195 -3.10 3.73 -14.29
C PHE A 195 -3.69 4.82 -15.17
N GLU A 196 -4.73 5.46 -14.69
CA GLU A 196 -5.42 6.54 -15.37
C GLU A 196 -5.52 7.73 -14.42
N ILE A 197 -5.45 8.94 -14.96
CA ILE A 197 -5.62 10.18 -14.22
C ILE A 197 -6.42 11.15 -15.08
N GLU A 198 -7.44 11.72 -14.47
CA GLU A 198 -8.29 12.76 -15.00
C GLU A 198 -8.22 13.94 -14.03
N SER A 199 -7.79 15.11 -14.48
CA SER A 199 -7.72 16.32 -13.68
C SER A 199 -7.69 17.54 -14.58
N GLY A 200 -8.28 18.63 -14.10
CA GLY A 200 -8.26 19.95 -14.71
C GLY A 200 -8.23 21.02 -13.63
N PRO A 201 -7.67 22.22 -13.91
CA PRO A 201 -7.68 23.33 -12.96
C PRO A 201 -9.10 23.68 -12.52
N GLY A 202 -9.39 23.55 -11.23
CA GLY A 202 -10.72 23.76 -10.64
C GLY A 202 -11.71 22.58 -10.77
N GLU A 203 -11.30 21.45 -11.38
CA GLU A 203 -12.19 20.31 -11.62
C GLU A 203 -11.92 19.12 -10.68
N GLY A 204 -10.99 19.28 -9.74
CA GLY A 204 -10.55 18.20 -8.87
C GLY A 204 -9.66 17.19 -9.58
N THR A 205 -9.48 16.03 -8.95
CA THR A 205 -8.66 14.96 -9.52
C THR A 205 -9.34 13.60 -9.34
N ARG A 206 -9.30 12.78 -10.37
CA ARG A 206 -9.70 11.38 -10.33
C ARG A 206 -8.53 10.50 -10.78
N VAL A 207 -8.14 9.57 -9.93
CA VAL A 207 -7.07 8.61 -10.23
C VAL A 207 -7.59 7.18 -10.13
N VAL A 208 -7.28 6.38 -11.14
CA VAL A 208 -7.54 4.93 -11.17
C VAL A 208 -6.20 4.20 -11.13
N PHE A 209 -6.04 3.34 -10.14
CA PHE A 209 -4.94 2.41 -10.02
C PHE A 209 -5.50 0.98 -9.99
N ALA A 210 -5.25 0.21 -11.05
CA ALA A 210 -5.77 -1.14 -11.15
C ALA A 210 -4.63 -2.14 -11.33
N VAL A 211 -4.69 -3.26 -10.61
CA VAL A 211 -3.70 -4.33 -10.64
C VAL A 211 -4.35 -5.70 -10.67
N PRO A 212 -3.76 -6.71 -11.36
CA PRO A 212 -4.31 -8.05 -11.42
C PRO A 212 -4.39 -8.71 -10.03
N THR A 213 -5.48 -9.44 -9.79
CA THR A 213 -5.67 -10.23 -8.56
C THR A 213 -4.72 -11.42 -8.44
N ARG A 214 -4.16 -11.87 -9.57
CA ARG A 214 -3.12 -12.91 -9.65
C ARG A 214 -1.86 -12.31 -10.25
N SER A 215 -0.71 -12.68 -9.70
CA SER A 215 0.58 -12.29 -10.27
C SER A 215 0.77 -12.90 -11.67
N VAL A 216 1.48 -12.21 -12.56
CA VAL A 216 1.90 -12.75 -13.85
C VAL A 216 2.63 -14.08 -13.68
N ALA A 217 3.41 -14.24 -12.59
CA ALA A 217 4.08 -15.49 -12.24
C ALA A 217 3.11 -16.64 -11.95
N ASP A 218 1.95 -16.36 -11.32
CA ASP A 218 0.90 -17.36 -11.05
C ASP A 218 0.18 -17.80 -12.34
N LEU A 219 0.07 -16.92 -13.33
CA LEU A 219 -0.53 -17.22 -14.63
C LEU A 219 0.39 -18.07 -15.51
N ILE A 220 1.70 -17.86 -15.45
CA ILE A 220 2.68 -18.66 -16.19
C ILE A 220 2.81 -20.06 -15.57
N GLY A 221 2.74 -20.17 -14.24
CA GLY A 221 2.80 -21.45 -13.52
C GLY A 221 1.58 -22.35 -13.76
N SER A 222 0.41 -21.77 -13.99
CA SER A 222 -0.83 -22.54 -14.26
C SER A 222 -0.89 -23.10 -15.70
N ARG A 223 -0.25 -22.43 -16.67
CA ARG A 223 -0.18 -22.94 -18.07
C ARG A 223 0.75 -24.14 -18.24
N ARG A 224 1.79 -24.25 -17.43
CA ARG A 224 2.69 -25.42 -17.48
C ARG A 224 2.13 -26.70 -16.85
N GLY A 225 1.00 -26.61 -16.17
CA GLY A 225 0.32 -27.78 -15.57
C GLY A 225 -0.78 -28.40 -16.42
N SER A 226 -1.20 -27.76 -17.51
CA SER A 226 -2.30 -28.28 -18.37
C SER A 226 -1.80 -29.03 -19.61
N ASP A 227 -0.52 -28.90 -19.98
CA ASP A 227 0.05 -29.59 -21.14
C ASP A 227 0.68 -30.97 -20.82
N ALA A 228 0.52 -31.44 -19.58
CA ALA A 228 1.01 -32.74 -19.17
C ALA A 228 -0.12 -33.76 -18.92
N ALA A 229 -1.08 -33.86 -19.83
CA ALA A 229 -2.07 -34.92 -19.81
C ALA A 229 -2.51 -35.28 -21.26
N SER A 230 -1.92 -36.23 -21.86
CA SER A 230 -2.35 -37.55 -22.29
C SER A 230 -1.41 -38.12 -23.34
N PRO A 231 -0.78 -39.23 -23.12
CA PRO A 231 -0.44 -40.14 -24.19
C PRO A 231 -1.71 -41.00 -24.46
N ASP A 232 -2.18 -40.91 -25.68
CA ASP A 232 -3.21 -41.80 -26.26
C ASP A 232 -2.73 -43.27 -26.19
N PRO A 233 -3.46 -44.21 -25.56
CA PRO A 233 -3.08 -45.61 -25.51
C PRO A 233 -3.78 -46.42 -26.60
N SER A 234 -3.74 -46.00 -27.86
CA SER A 234 -4.29 -46.81 -28.98
C SER A 234 -3.34 -46.91 -30.14
N TYR A 235 -2.25 -47.70 -29.96
CA TYR A 235 -1.55 -48.31 -31.07
C TYR A 235 -1.11 -49.71 -30.67
N HIS A 236 -1.89 -50.71 -31.09
CA HIS A 236 -1.45 -52.08 -31.20
C HIS A 236 -1.28 -52.43 -32.67
N PRO A 237 -0.17 -53.09 -33.05
CA PRO A 237 0.03 -53.65 -34.40
C PRO A 237 -0.79 -54.92 -34.64
#